data_a58dae582999db5b7f3b51ee303cfcad
#
_entry.id   a58dae582999db5b7f3b51ee303cfcad
#
_cell.length_a   1.000
_cell.length_b   1.000
_cell.length_c   1.000
_cell.angle_alpha   90.00
_cell.angle_beta   90.00
_cell.angle_gamma   90.00
#
_symmetry.space_group_name_H-M   'P 1'
#
loop_
_entity.id
_entity.type
_entity.pdbx_description
1 polymer ?
#
loop_
_entity_poly.entity_id
_entity_poly.type
_entity_poly.pdbx_seq_one_letter_code
_entity_poly.pdbx_strand_id
1 'polypeptide(L)'
;MEDFKGKTLFVSGGTRGIGKAIVYKFASQGCNVAFTYASSADTANEIVTDIESKYGIKSRAYKLNILEPLTYKDVYKEFDEDFDRLDFFISNAIISGRAVVGGFAPFMRLKPKGLGNIYTAT
;
A
#
# COMPACT_ATOMS: atom_id res chain seq x y z
N MET A 1 -19.60 -5.54 3.18
CA MET A 1 -19.78 -4.45 4.10
C MET A 1 -18.77 -3.35 3.84
N GLU A 2 -19.20 -2.10 3.74
CA GLU A 2 -18.34 -1.00 3.36
C GLU A 2 -17.88 -0.18 4.57
N ASP A 3 -17.29 -0.87 5.56
CA ASP A 3 -16.89 -0.22 6.82
C ASP A 3 -15.76 0.78 6.65
N PHE A 4 -14.99 0.66 5.55
CA PHE A 4 -13.83 1.51 5.33
C PHE A 4 -14.01 2.47 4.16
N LYS A 5 -15.25 2.73 3.78
CA LYS A 5 -15.53 3.63 2.67
C LYS A 5 -14.88 5.00 2.87
N GLY A 6 -14.17 5.46 1.86
CA GLY A 6 -13.48 6.74 1.90
C GLY A 6 -12.15 6.75 2.62
N LYS A 7 -11.78 5.65 3.27
CA LYS A 7 -10.49 5.52 3.93
C LYS A 7 -9.43 5.01 2.97
N THR A 8 -8.18 5.14 3.33
CA THR A 8 -7.06 4.74 2.47
C THR A 8 -6.10 3.85 3.21
N LEU A 9 -5.77 2.72 2.56
CA LEU A 9 -4.80 1.75 3.05
C LEU A 9 -3.53 1.85 2.21
N PHE A 10 -2.38 1.74 2.86
CA PHE A 10 -1.09 1.54 2.19
C PHE A 10 -0.48 0.23 2.68
N VAL A 11 -0.15 -0.65 1.74
CA VAL A 11 0.47 -1.95 2.04
C VAL A 11 1.80 -2.06 1.31
N SER A 12 2.87 -2.36 2.00
CA SER A 12 4.11 -2.73 1.33
C SER A 12 4.07 -4.21 0.97
N GLY A 13 4.27 -4.53 -0.32
CA GLY A 13 4.25 -5.91 -0.79
C GLY A 13 2.86 -6.47 -0.98
N GLY A 14 2.07 -5.91 -1.93
CA GLY A 14 0.67 -6.28 -2.12
C GLY A 14 0.36 -7.25 -3.25
N THR A 15 1.37 -7.78 -3.96
CA THR A 15 1.10 -8.57 -5.16
C THR A 15 0.91 -10.06 -4.93
N ARG A 16 1.23 -10.58 -3.76
CA ARG A 16 1.08 -12.01 -3.48
C ARG A 16 0.97 -12.26 -1.98
N GLY A 17 0.53 -13.49 -1.65
CA GLY A 17 0.48 -13.97 -0.28
C GLY A 17 -0.43 -13.14 0.60
N ILE A 18 0.01 -12.89 1.80
CA ILE A 18 -0.75 -12.15 2.81
C ILE A 18 -1.04 -10.72 2.35
N GLY A 19 -0.05 -10.08 1.72
CA GLY A 19 -0.24 -8.71 1.23
C GLY A 19 -1.37 -8.60 0.21
N LYS A 20 -1.43 -9.53 -0.74
CA LYS A 20 -2.51 -9.57 -1.72
C LYS A 20 -3.86 -9.79 -1.06
N ALA A 21 -3.92 -10.70 -0.09
CA ALA A 21 -5.16 -10.97 0.63
C ALA A 21 -5.65 -9.73 1.38
N ILE A 22 -4.73 -8.98 1.99
CA ILE A 22 -5.05 -7.74 2.69
C ILE A 22 -5.61 -6.71 1.72
N VAL A 23 -4.96 -6.54 0.57
CA VAL A 23 -5.40 -5.60 -0.47
C VAL A 23 -6.84 -5.89 -0.86
N TYR A 24 -7.15 -7.14 -1.17
CA TYR A 24 -8.50 -7.53 -1.58
C TYR A 24 -9.52 -7.37 -0.47
N LYS A 25 -9.15 -7.73 0.74
CA LYS A 25 -10.08 -7.64 1.88
C LYS A 25 -10.48 -6.19 2.15
N PHE A 26 -9.50 -5.29 2.20
CA PHE A 26 -9.79 -3.87 2.46
C PHE A 26 -10.57 -3.27 1.29
N ALA A 27 -10.20 -3.60 0.05
CA ALA A 27 -10.92 -3.10 -1.12
C ALA A 27 -12.38 -3.55 -1.10
N SER A 28 -12.65 -4.77 -0.67
CA SER A 28 -14.02 -5.28 -0.58
C SER A 28 -14.86 -4.54 0.44
N GLN A 29 -14.24 -3.81 1.35
CA GLN A 29 -14.94 -3.01 2.37
C GLN A 29 -15.00 -1.53 2.01
N GLY A 30 -14.71 -1.21 0.75
CA GLY A 30 -14.82 0.17 0.26
C GLY A 30 -13.58 1.02 0.47
N CYS A 31 -12.49 0.43 0.95
CA CYS A 31 -11.26 1.17 1.20
C CYS A 31 -10.51 1.44 -0.10
N ASN A 32 -9.97 2.64 -0.25
CA ASN A 32 -9.01 2.91 -1.30
C ASN A 32 -7.68 2.28 -0.92
N VAL A 33 -6.96 1.73 -1.90
CA VAL A 33 -5.78 0.91 -1.61
C VAL A 33 -4.60 1.34 -2.45
N ALA A 34 -3.49 1.61 -1.77
CA ALA A 34 -2.17 1.78 -2.39
C ALA A 34 -1.30 0.62 -1.91
N PHE A 35 -0.48 0.09 -2.80
CA PHE A 35 0.45 -0.97 -2.42
C PHE A 35 1.71 -0.90 -3.26
N THR A 36 2.76 -1.54 -2.77
CA THR A 36 4.03 -1.58 -3.48
C THR A 36 4.29 -2.98 -4.06
N TYR A 37 5.12 -3.00 -5.09
CA TYR A 37 5.60 -4.24 -5.70
C TYR A 37 7.08 -4.09 -6.03
N ALA A 38 7.79 -5.22 -6.08
CA ALA A 38 9.23 -5.21 -6.36
C ALA A 38 9.52 -5.31 -7.86
N SER A 39 8.95 -6.32 -8.53
CA SER A 39 9.28 -6.59 -9.92
C SER A 39 8.10 -6.95 -10.82
N SER A 40 6.97 -7.31 -10.26
CA SER A 40 5.84 -7.84 -11.02
C SER A 40 4.84 -6.74 -11.38
N ALA A 41 5.25 -5.82 -12.25
CA ALA A 41 4.39 -4.71 -12.66
C ALA A 41 3.08 -5.19 -13.29
N ASP A 42 3.14 -6.24 -14.13
CA ASP A 42 1.94 -6.77 -14.76
C ASP A 42 0.94 -7.31 -13.72
N THR A 43 1.43 -8.05 -12.75
CA THR A 43 0.60 -8.56 -11.66
C THR A 43 0.00 -7.42 -10.86
N ALA A 44 0.80 -6.40 -10.55
CA ALA A 44 0.31 -5.24 -9.81
C ALA A 44 -0.81 -4.53 -10.57
N ASN A 45 -0.63 -4.34 -11.87
CA ASN A 45 -1.64 -3.68 -12.70
C ASN A 45 -2.91 -4.51 -12.82
N GLU A 46 -2.79 -5.83 -12.88
CA GLU A 46 -3.95 -6.72 -12.88
C GLU A 46 -4.76 -6.59 -11.60
N ILE A 47 -4.08 -6.51 -10.46
CA ILE A 47 -4.75 -6.34 -9.17
C ILE A 47 -5.46 -5.00 -9.12
N VAL A 48 -4.79 -3.92 -9.52
CA VAL A 48 -5.40 -2.59 -9.55
C VAL A 48 -6.68 -2.60 -10.39
N THR A 49 -6.60 -3.14 -11.61
CA THR A 49 -7.74 -3.20 -12.51
C THR A 49 -8.87 -4.03 -11.90
N ASP A 50 -8.54 -5.17 -11.31
CA ASP A 50 -9.53 -6.07 -10.74
C ASP A 50 -10.28 -5.44 -9.57
N ILE A 51 -9.55 -4.86 -8.60
CA ILE A 51 -10.23 -4.30 -7.43
C ILE A 51 -10.96 -3.00 -7.74
N GLU A 52 -10.48 -2.21 -8.67
CA GLU A 52 -11.22 -1.01 -9.09
C GLU A 52 -12.51 -1.36 -9.79
N SER A 53 -12.49 -2.35 -10.68
CA SER A 53 -13.71 -2.74 -11.38
C SER A 53 -14.70 -3.49 -10.48
N LYS A 54 -14.19 -4.30 -9.54
CA LYS A 54 -15.02 -5.10 -8.66
C LYS A 54 -15.68 -4.30 -7.56
N TYR A 55 -14.94 -3.38 -6.97
CA TYR A 55 -15.36 -2.71 -5.73
C TYR A 55 -15.58 -1.21 -5.90
N GLY A 56 -15.23 -0.64 -7.05
CA GLY A 56 -15.45 0.78 -7.31
C GLY A 56 -14.59 1.71 -6.47
N ILE A 57 -13.46 1.22 -5.96
CA ILE A 57 -12.54 2.03 -5.15
C ILE A 57 -11.40 2.54 -6.01
N LYS A 58 -10.60 3.43 -5.46
CA LYS A 58 -9.39 3.93 -6.09
C LYS A 58 -8.20 3.08 -5.67
N SER A 59 -7.39 2.66 -6.62
CA SER A 59 -6.20 1.88 -6.31
C SER A 59 -4.99 2.34 -7.11
N ARG A 60 -3.81 2.27 -6.49
CA ARG A 60 -2.54 2.58 -7.14
C ARG A 60 -1.48 1.60 -6.68
N ALA A 61 -0.58 1.24 -7.59
CA ALA A 61 0.55 0.39 -7.29
C ALA A 61 1.85 1.16 -7.57
N TYR A 62 2.82 1.03 -6.68
CA TYR A 62 4.09 1.73 -6.78
C TYR A 62 5.25 0.74 -6.75
N LYS A 63 6.21 0.93 -7.64
CA LYS A 63 7.41 0.10 -7.63
C LYS A 63 8.32 0.55 -6.49
N LEU A 64 8.74 -0.39 -5.67
CA LEU A 64 9.61 -0.12 -4.53
C LEU A 64 10.64 -1.20 -4.39
N ASN A 65 11.91 -0.82 -4.52
CA ASN A 65 13.01 -1.72 -4.19
C ASN A 65 13.38 -1.50 -2.73
N ILE A 66 13.03 -2.46 -1.88
CA ILE A 66 13.23 -2.33 -0.43
C ILE A 66 14.70 -2.32 -0.05
N LEU A 67 15.60 -2.68 -0.95
CA LEU A 67 17.04 -2.59 -0.74
C LEU A 67 17.60 -1.19 -1.06
N GLU A 68 16.79 -0.32 -1.63
CA GLU A 68 17.20 1.03 -2.00
C GLU A 68 16.35 2.06 -1.26
N PRO A 69 16.82 2.50 -0.08
CA PRO A 69 16.03 3.39 0.77
C PRO A 69 15.57 4.69 0.11
N LEU A 70 16.31 5.18 -0.88
CA LEU A 70 15.94 6.44 -1.53
C LEU A 70 14.63 6.33 -2.32
N THR A 71 14.24 5.11 -2.72
CA THR A 71 12.99 4.93 -3.47
C THR A 71 11.75 5.19 -2.61
N TYR A 72 11.87 5.18 -1.29
CA TYR A 72 10.75 5.50 -0.42
C TYR A 72 10.26 6.93 -0.61
N LYS A 73 11.16 7.86 -0.91
CA LYS A 73 10.78 9.25 -1.15
C LYS A 73 9.94 9.38 -2.39
N ASP A 74 10.27 8.63 -3.44
CA ASP A 74 9.51 8.67 -4.68
C ASP A 74 8.12 8.08 -4.47
N VAL A 75 8.03 6.97 -3.75
CA VAL A 75 6.74 6.35 -3.43
C VAL A 75 5.89 7.30 -2.60
N TYR A 76 6.47 7.93 -1.57
CA TYR A 76 5.76 8.90 -0.76
C TYR A 76 5.19 10.03 -1.61
N LYS A 77 6.01 10.58 -2.50
CA LYS A 77 5.59 11.69 -3.34
C LYS A 77 4.42 11.30 -4.23
N GLU A 78 4.52 10.15 -4.88
CA GLU A 78 3.45 9.66 -5.74
C GLU A 78 2.18 9.39 -4.94
N PHE A 79 2.32 8.75 -3.79
CA PHE A 79 1.18 8.49 -2.91
C PHE A 79 0.51 9.79 -2.48
N ASP A 80 1.29 10.78 -2.09
CA ASP A 80 0.77 12.05 -1.61
C ASP A 80 0.04 12.83 -2.71
N GLU A 81 0.43 12.63 -3.96
CA GLU A 81 -0.27 13.21 -5.12
C GLU A 81 -1.56 12.44 -5.43
N ASP A 82 -1.55 11.13 -5.25
CA ASP A 82 -2.68 10.28 -5.64
C ASP A 82 -3.79 10.21 -4.59
N PHE A 83 -3.44 10.35 -3.31
CA PHE A 83 -4.40 10.18 -2.22
C PHE A 83 -4.33 11.35 -1.25
N ASP A 84 -5.49 11.69 -0.67
CA ASP A 84 -5.60 12.82 0.26
C ASP A 84 -5.37 12.44 1.70
N ARG A 85 -5.40 11.15 2.01
CA ARG A 85 -5.35 10.69 3.39
C ARG A 85 -4.70 9.31 3.48
N LEU A 86 -4.19 8.99 4.65
CA LEU A 86 -3.69 7.66 4.98
C LEU A 86 -4.29 7.26 6.32
N ASP A 87 -5.06 6.17 6.33
CA ASP A 87 -5.73 5.69 7.54
C ASP A 87 -5.10 4.42 8.08
N PHE A 88 -4.61 3.55 7.20
CA PHE A 88 -4.02 2.26 7.60
C PHE A 88 -2.69 2.07 6.87
N PHE A 89 -1.67 1.70 7.60
CA PHE A 89 -0.37 1.35 7.02
C PHE A 89 0.01 -0.05 7.47
N ILE A 90 0.23 -0.94 6.51
CA ILE A 90 0.63 -2.32 6.80
C ILE A 90 1.96 -2.60 6.12
N SER A 91 2.99 -2.84 6.93
CA SER A 91 4.31 -3.18 6.43
C SER A 91 4.41 -4.70 6.31
N ASN A 92 4.33 -5.21 5.08
CA ASN A 92 4.28 -6.63 4.79
C ASN A 92 5.47 -7.12 3.97
N ALA A 93 6.30 -6.23 3.45
CA ALA A 93 7.43 -6.62 2.60
C ALA A 93 8.49 -7.38 3.42
N ILE A 94 8.94 -8.52 2.89
CA ILE A 94 9.90 -9.38 3.54
C ILE A 94 11.05 -9.69 2.57
N ILE A 95 12.28 -9.68 3.08
CA ILE A 95 13.46 -10.13 2.34
C ILE A 95 14.02 -11.34 3.05
N SER A 96 14.20 -12.45 2.33
CA SER A 96 14.82 -13.67 2.86
C SER A 96 14.22 -14.11 4.21
N GLY A 97 12.89 -14.02 4.33
CA GLY A 97 12.19 -14.41 5.54
C GLY A 97 12.28 -13.42 6.69
N ARG A 98 12.90 -12.27 6.45
CA ARG A 98 13.00 -11.23 7.49
C ARG A 98 12.19 -10.01 7.09
N ALA A 99 11.53 -9.41 8.07
CA ALA A 99 10.84 -8.16 7.85
C ALA A 99 11.84 -7.08 7.46
N VAL A 100 11.46 -6.21 6.54
CA VAL A 100 12.30 -5.10 6.14
C VAL A 100 12.24 -4.03 7.23
N VAL A 101 13.33 -3.89 7.96
CA VAL A 101 13.45 -2.85 8.97
C VAL A 101 13.78 -1.55 8.26
N GLY A 102 13.08 -0.49 8.59
CA GLY A 102 13.35 0.83 8.05
C GLY A 102 12.40 1.29 6.98
N GLY A 103 11.61 0.39 6.37
CA GLY A 103 10.63 0.81 5.38
C GLY A 103 9.53 1.67 5.97
N PHE A 104 9.07 1.28 7.16
CA PHE A 104 8.02 2.03 7.85
C PHE A 104 8.54 3.35 8.43
N ALA A 105 9.70 3.31 9.11
CA ALA A 105 10.22 4.51 9.77
C ALA A 105 10.51 5.66 8.80
N PRO A 106 11.21 5.45 7.68
CA PRO A 106 11.40 6.52 6.71
C PRO A 106 10.08 7.06 6.15
N PHE A 107 9.11 6.18 5.88
CA PHE A 107 7.81 6.60 5.38
C PHE A 107 7.11 7.49 6.39
N MET A 108 7.11 7.10 7.66
CA MET A 108 6.47 7.87 8.72
C MET A 108 7.14 9.22 8.95
N ARG A 109 8.45 9.30 8.77
CA ARG A 109 9.19 10.57 8.90
C ARG A 109 8.77 11.59 7.86
N LEU A 110 8.31 11.15 6.70
CA LEU A 110 7.85 12.04 5.65
C LEU A 110 6.50 12.67 5.98
N LYS A 111 5.80 12.13 6.96
CA LYS A 111 4.53 12.65 7.47
C LYS A 111 3.54 12.94 6.35
N PRO A 112 3.00 11.89 5.70
CA PRO A 112 2.00 12.08 4.65
C PRO A 112 0.87 12.98 5.13
N LYS A 113 0.38 13.84 4.25
CA LYS A 113 -0.77 14.66 4.58
C LYS A 113 -1.99 13.79 4.78
N GLY A 114 -2.94 14.27 5.58
CA GLY A 114 -4.15 13.51 5.84
C GLY A 114 -3.92 12.27 6.68
N LEU A 115 -2.86 12.26 7.48
CA LEU A 115 -2.53 11.14 8.34
C LEU A 115 -3.63 10.93 9.37
N GLY A 116 -4.31 9.79 9.29
CA GLY A 116 -5.36 9.42 10.22
C GLY A 116 -4.88 8.36 11.20
N ASN A 117 -5.76 7.41 11.52
CA ASN A 117 -5.40 6.28 12.36
C ASN A 117 -4.50 5.33 11.58
N ILE A 118 -3.32 5.01 12.12
CA ILE A 118 -2.39 4.14 11.44
C ILE A 118 -2.24 2.84 12.23
N TYR A 119 -2.44 1.74 11.52
CA TYR A 119 -2.25 0.39 12.05
C TYR A 119 -1.11 -0.25 11.29
N THR A 120 -0.18 -0.87 12.01
CA THR A 120 0.96 -1.55 11.41
C THR A 120 0.95 -3.02 11.74
N ALA A 121 1.40 -3.82 10.76
CA ALA A 121 1.64 -5.25 10.94
C ALA A 121 2.98 -5.58 10.29
N THR A 122 3.84 -6.24 10.99
CA THR A 122 5.14 -6.65 10.49
C THR A 122 5.31 -8.16 10.57
#